data_993dac74fb7f4af7d473c042ecebb7cf
#
_entry.id   993dac74fb7f4af7d473c042ecebb7cf
#
_cell.length_a   1.000
_cell.length_b   1.000
_cell.length_c   1.000
_cell.angle_alpha   90.00
_cell.angle_beta   90.00
_cell.angle_gamma   90.00
#
_symmetry.space_group_name_H-M   'P 1'
#
loop_
_entity.id
_entity.type
_entity.pdbx_description
1 polymer ?
#
loop_
_entity_poly.entity_id
_entity_poly.type
_entity_poly.pdbx_seq_one_letter_code
_entity_poly.pdbx_strand_id
1 'polypeptide(L)'
;MSHSTARLNPYGRRLLCERIQSGYPVRIAATMVGISHARAYVIWHRYLDEGEAAFQLRSSRPHHSPRRTPERIARRIERARRRLHWGPLRLSWELGLARSTIYAVLRRLGLHRLRFFLPPRPHFRRYERPIPGDLVHIDTKKIGRIPEGGGKRFARGRRASRQAGSEYVHLAVDDRTRVEYSERLASERVSDAAAFTARALRFFLDHGVRVRQVMTDNHFSYDKGAAFKAVLASAGVEHVRIPPYTPRWNGKAEAFVGILLREWAYARPYTSNRARAIAFAHFNRKYNYRRRHGELGGLTPMQRLLADVNNVRGQYS
;
A
#
# COMPACT_ATOMS: atom_id res chain seq x y z
N MET A 1 -1.79 -23.93 17.75
CA MET A 1 -0.81 -24.49 16.81
C MET A 1 0.34 -25.07 17.62
N SER A 2 0.65 -26.34 17.45
CA SER A 2 1.82 -26.97 18.08
C SER A 2 3.06 -26.51 17.34
N HIS A 3 4.04 -25.96 18.05
CA HIS A 3 5.33 -25.67 17.45
C HIS A 3 5.99 -26.99 17.03
N SER A 4 6.36 -27.09 15.74
CA SER A 4 7.09 -28.25 15.18
C SER A 4 8.41 -28.54 15.91
N THR A 5 8.93 -27.56 16.64
CA THR A 5 10.17 -27.62 17.46
C THR A 5 9.93 -28.02 18.92
N ALA A 6 8.69 -28.27 19.36
CA ALA A 6 8.47 -28.74 20.72
C ALA A 6 9.02 -30.19 20.86
N ARG A 7 9.84 -30.42 21.90
CA ARG A 7 10.44 -31.74 22.21
C ARG A 7 9.42 -32.87 22.24
N LEU A 8 8.15 -32.60 22.51
CA LEU A 8 7.07 -33.56 22.49
C LEU A 8 5.83 -32.97 21.77
N ASN A 9 5.80 -33.13 20.47
CA ASN A 9 4.66 -32.85 19.64
C ASN A 9 3.60 -33.99 19.72
N PRO A 10 2.42 -33.90 19.12
CA PRO A 10 1.42 -34.96 19.12
C PRO A 10 1.96 -36.31 18.63
N TYR A 11 2.83 -36.32 17.62
CA TYR A 11 3.47 -37.53 17.12
C TYR A 11 4.40 -38.17 18.16
N GLY A 12 5.23 -37.40 18.83
CA GLY A 12 6.12 -37.91 19.89
C GLY A 12 5.35 -38.50 21.08
N ARG A 13 4.16 -37.96 21.40
CA ARG A 13 3.27 -38.52 22.43
C ARG A 13 2.67 -39.84 21.99
N ARG A 14 2.23 -39.97 20.74
CA ARG A 14 1.74 -41.21 20.15
C ARG A 14 2.83 -42.27 20.21
N LEU A 15 4.03 -41.95 19.71
CA LEU A 15 5.18 -42.85 19.71
C LEU A 15 5.57 -43.34 21.10
N LEU A 16 5.50 -42.47 22.14
CA LEU A 16 5.67 -42.85 23.53
C LEU A 16 4.68 -43.92 23.97
N CYS A 17 3.39 -43.68 23.70
CA CYS A 17 2.32 -44.60 24.11
C CYS A 17 2.37 -45.92 23.35
N GLU A 18 2.64 -45.91 22.07
CA GLU A 18 2.82 -47.11 21.24
C GLU A 18 3.97 -48.01 21.76
N ARG A 19 5.07 -47.42 22.14
CA ARG A 19 6.20 -48.18 22.75
C ARG A 19 5.84 -48.80 24.08
N ILE A 20 5.08 -48.07 24.93
CA ILE A 20 4.63 -48.60 26.21
C ILE A 20 3.66 -49.75 25.96
N GLN A 21 2.73 -49.64 25.02
CA GLN A 21 1.81 -50.71 24.61
C GLN A 21 2.54 -51.95 24.06
N SER A 22 3.67 -51.72 23.36
CA SER A 22 4.54 -52.80 22.86
C SER A 22 5.36 -53.47 23.93
N GLY A 23 5.15 -53.15 25.22
CA GLY A 23 5.79 -53.80 26.35
C GLY A 23 7.06 -53.12 26.89
N TYR A 24 7.46 -51.95 26.35
CA TYR A 24 8.58 -51.20 26.93
C TYR A 24 8.20 -50.58 28.30
N PRO A 25 9.02 -50.71 29.31
CA PRO A 25 8.81 -49.97 30.55
C PRO A 25 8.74 -48.47 30.31
N VAL A 26 7.83 -47.77 31.00
CA VAL A 26 7.62 -46.32 30.82
C VAL A 26 8.91 -45.51 30.93
N ARG A 27 9.82 -45.94 31.81
CA ARG A 27 11.14 -45.30 31.97
C ARG A 27 11.99 -45.37 30.72
N ILE A 28 12.01 -46.55 30.08
CA ILE A 28 12.78 -46.76 28.84
C ILE A 28 12.15 -45.99 27.66
N ALA A 29 10.83 -46.09 27.50
CA ALA A 29 10.10 -45.35 26.47
C ALA A 29 10.30 -43.85 26.60
N ALA A 30 10.33 -43.31 27.84
CA ALA A 30 10.59 -41.89 28.11
C ALA A 30 11.98 -41.46 27.64
N THR A 31 13.02 -42.25 27.91
CA THR A 31 14.40 -41.98 27.44
C THR A 31 14.46 -41.95 25.93
N MET A 32 13.79 -42.90 25.25
CA MET A 32 13.73 -42.98 23.78
C MET A 32 13.12 -41.77 23.11
N VAL A 33 12.20 -41.07 23.75
CA VAL A 33 11.57 -39.83 23.24
C VAL A 33 12.14 -38.54 23.87
N GLY A 34 13.18 -38.66 24.71
CA GLY A 34 13.92 -37.54 25.28
C GLY A 34 13.16 -36.73 26.34
N ILE A 35 12.31 -37.37 27.14
CA ILE A 35 11.57 -36.72 28.24
C ILE A 35 11.82 -37.41 29.61
N SER A 36 11.45 -36.74 30.71
CA SER A 36 11.52 -37.34 32.03
C SER A 36 10.48 -38.44 32.17
N HIS A 37 10.77 -39.46 33.00
CA HIS A 37 9.85 -40.55 33.27
C HIS A 37 8.55 -40.05 33.93
N ALA A 38 8.62 -39.08 34.87
CA ALA A 38 7.44 -38.46 35.45
C ALA A 38 6.50 -37.86 34.40
N ARG A 39 7.06 -37.19 33.42
CA ARG A 39 6.26 -36.63 32.30
C ARG A 39 5.68 -37.72 31.41
N ALA A 40 6.40 -38.80 31.21
CA ALA A 40 5.91 -39.93 30.41
C ALA A 40 4.72 -40.61 31.14
N TYR A 41 4.78 -40.82 32.46
CA TYR A 41 3.65 -41.31 33.26
C TYR A 41 2.41 -40.44 33.13
N VAL A 42 2.54 -39.13 33.21
CA VAL A 42 1.39 -38.22 33.04
C VAL A 42 0.75 -38.35 31.67
N ILE A 43 1.57 -38.53 30.62
CA ILE A 43 1.05 -38.68 29.25
C ILE A 43 0.40 -40.06 29.08
N TRP A 44 1.03 -41.10 29.60
CA TRP A 44 0.53 -42.47 29.53
C TRP A 44 -0.82 -42.63 30.24
N HIS A 45 -0.94 -42.19 31.52
CA HIS A 45 -2.22 -42.22 32.22
C HIS A 45 -3.31 -41.42 31.53
N ARG A 46 -2.95 -40.25 31.02
CA ARG A 46 -3.89 -39.47 30.27
C ARG A 46 -4.36 -40.22 28.99
N TYR A 47 -3.47 -40.96 28.34
CA TYR A 47 -3.84 -41.79 27.19
C TYR A 47 -4.76 -42.93 27.58
N LEU A 48 -4.55 -43.57 28.72
CA LEU A 48 -5.46 -44.59 29.22
C LEU A 48 -6.87 -44.02 29.52
N ASP A 49 -6.98 -42.78 29.97
CA ASP A 49 -8.24 -42.14 30.30
C ASP A 49 -8.97 -41.57 29.10
N GLU A 50 -8.25 -40.97 28.14
CA GLU A 50 -8.81 -40.15 27.05
C GLU A 50 -8.58 -40.72 25.65
N GLY A 51 -7.85 -41.81 25.51
CA GLY A 51 -7.45 -42.40 24.23
C GLY A 51 -6.61 -41.41 23.40
N GLU A 52 -6.82 -41.39 22.09
CA GLU A 52 -6.05 -40.55 21.15
C GLU A 52 -6.20 -39.05 21.39
N ALA A 53 -7.27 -38.60 22.05
CA ALA A 53 -7.43 -37.18 22.43
C ALA A 53 -6.32 -36.68 23.35
N ALA A 54 -5.67 -37.58 24.08
CA ALA A 54 -4.52 -37.28 24.94
C ALA A 54 -3.32 -36.72 24.19
N PHE A 55 -3.17 -37.02 22.90
CA PHE A 55 -2.05 -36.54 22.09
C PHE A 55 -2.16 -35.07 21.76
N GLN A 56 -3.36 -34.51 21.78
CA GLN A 56 -3.57 -33.07 21.53
C GLN A 56 -3.07 -32.20 22.68
N LEU A 57 -2.54 -31.03 22.30
CA LEU A 57 -2.08 -30.05 23.28
C LEU A 57 -3.28 -29.35 23.92
N ARG A 58 -3.35 -29.41 25.24
CA ARG A 58 -4.31 -28.61 26.00
C ARG A 58 -3.82 -27.16 26.16
N SER A 59 -4.78 -26.26 26.27
CA SER A 59 -4.47 -24.88 26.63
C SER A 59 -3.81 -24.82 28.01
N SER A 60 -2.68 -24.13 28.10
CA SER A 60 -2.02 -23.83 29.38
C SER A 60 -2.60 -22.61 30.10
N ARG A 61 -3.69 -22.03 29.56
CA ARG A 61 -4.32 -20.87 30.18
C ARG A 61 -4.99 -21.26 31.53
N PRO A 62 -4.80 -20.48 32.56
CA PRO A 62 -5.50 -20.71 33.82
C PRO A 62 -7.02 -20.68 33.60
N HIS A 63 -7.74 -21.62 34.24
CA HIS A 63 -9.21 -21.65 34.21
C HIS A 63 -9.81 -20.44 34.94
N HIS A 64 -9.12 -19.93 35.95
CA HIS A 64 -9.51 -18.75 36.71
C HIS A 64 -8.42 -17.67 36.66
N SER A 65 -8.82 -16.43 36.35
CA SER A 65 -7.92 -15.26 36.28
C SER A 65 -8.46 -14.13 37.15
N PRO A 66 -8.08 -14.07 38.46
CA PRO A 66 -8.64 -13.10 39.41
C PRO A 66 -8.46 -11.63 39.01
N ARG A 67 -7.36 -11.33 38.28
CA ARG A 67 -7.05 -9.98 37.77
C ARG A 67 -7.69 -9.64 36.45
N ARG A 68 -8.57 -10.50 35.93
CA ARG A 68 -9.26 -10.20 34.66
C ARG A 68 -10.21 -9.03 34.87
N THR A 69 -10.17 -8.07 33.91
CA THR A 69 -11.10 -6.92 33.89
C THR A 69 -12.55 -7.43 33.97
N PRO A 70 -13.36 -6.96 34.96
CA PRO A 70 -14.74 -7.39 35.14
C PRO A 70 -15.57 -7.19 33.86
N GLU A 71 -16.53 -8.06 33.64
CA GLU A 71 -17.34 -8.07 32.44
C GLU A 71 -18.11 -6.76 32.19
N ARG A 72 -18.62 -6.14 33.29
CA ARG A 72 -19.28 -4.82 33.21
C ARG A 72 -18.38 -3.72 32.62
N ILE A 73 -17.09 -3.76 32.96
CA ILE A 73 -16.10 -2.81 32.45
C ILE A 73 -15.77 -3.13 30.99
N ALA A 74 -15.64 -4.41 30.66
CA ALA A 74 -15.40 -4.85 29.29
C ALA A 74 -16.54 -4.39 28.35
N ARG A 75 -17.80 -4.56 28.75
CA ARG A 75 -18.98 -4.09 28.00
C ARG A 75 -19.04 -2.56 27.87
N ARG A 76 -18.61 -1.83 28.91
CA ARG A 76 -18.52 -0.35 28.84
C ARG A 76 -17.49 0.09 27.81
N ILE A 77 -16.32 -0.55 27.77
CA ILE A 77 -15.26 -0.30 26.79
C ILE A 77 -15.74 -0.66 25.38
N GLU A 78 -16.40 -1.80 25.21
CA GLU A 78 -16.93 -2.24 23.92
C GLU A 78 -17.95 -1.25 23.37
N ARG A 79 -18.96 -0.86 24.17
CA ARG A 79 -19.97 0.12 23.76
C ARG A 79 -19.36 1.45 23.34
N ALA A 80 -18.41 1.97 24.12
CA ALA A 80 -17.70 3.21 23.80
C ALA A 80 -16.89 3.07 22.51
N ARG A 81 -16.21 1.94 22.31
CA ARG A 81 -15.43 1.67 21.11
C ARG A 81 -16.30 1.61 19.84
N ARG A 82 -17.43 0.92 19.91
CA ARG A 82 -18.35 0.80 18.78
C ARG A 82 -19.02 2.13 18.42
N ARG A 83 -19.39 2.92 19.45
CA ARG A 83 -20.05 4.23 19.23
C ARG A 83 -19.10 5.30 18.75
N LEU A 84 -17.92 5.44 19.38
CA LEU A 84 -16.99 6.55 19.16
C LEU A 84 -15.90 6.26 18.14
N HIS A 85 -15.65 4.99 17.82
CA HIS A 85 -14.55 4.54 16.96
C HIS A 85 -13.16 5.02 17.43
N TRP A 86 -13.02 5.42 18.70
CA TRP A 86 -11.78 5.96 19.26
C TRP A 86 -10.78 4.85 19.62
N GLY A 87 -9.49 5.19 19.48
CA GLY A 87 -8.40 4.31 19.91
C GLY A 87 -8.27 4.24 21.45
N PRO A 88 -7.47 3.27 21.96
CA PRO A 88 -7.32 3.03 23.41
C PRO A 88 -6.94 4.27 24.21
N LEU A 89 -6.10 5.16 23.65
CA LEU A 89 -5.68 6.39 24.33
C LEU A 89 -6.84 7.36 24.56
N ARG A 90 -7.66 7.63 23.54
CA ARG A 90 -8.83 8.51 23.70
C ARG A 90 -9.88 7.89 24.62
N LEU A 91 -10.10 6.57 24.50
CA LEU A 91 -11.00 5.85 25.38
C LEU A 91 -10.52 5.84 26.84
N SER A 92 -9.20 5.89 27.10
CA SER A 92 -8.69 5.97 28.46
C SER A 92 -9.06 7.28 29.15
N TRP A 93 -9.02 8.38 28.42
CA TRP A 93 -9.45 9.67 28.94
C TRP A 93 -10.96 9.73 29.17
N GLU A 94 -11.75 9.22 28.23
CA GLU A 94 -13.22 9.20 28.32
C GLU A 94 -13.74 8.31 29.45
N LEU A 95 -13.11 7.16 29.64
CA LEU A 95 -13.60 6.16 30.59
C LEU A 95 -12.91 6.19 31.96
N GLY A 96 -11.84 6.98 32.12
CA GLY A 96 -11.03 7.01 33.32
C GLY A 96 -10.30 5.68 33.62
N LEU A 97 -9.93 4.93 32.57
CA LEU A 97 -9.30 3.61 32.67
C LEU A 97 -7.91 3.62 32.06
N ALA A 98 -7.01 2.79 32.60
CA ALA A 98 -5.66 2.67 32.02
C ALA A 98 -5.71 2.23 30.56
N ARG A 99 -4.93 2.87 29.68
CA ARG A 99 -4.81 2.56 28.25
C ARG A 99 -4.51 1.09 28.00
N SER A 100 -3.62 0.48 28.79
CA SER A 100 -3.25 -0.93 28.71
C SER A 100 -4.44 -1.86 28.97
N THR A 101 -5.26 -1.55 29.97
CA THR A 101 -6.49 -2.29 30.29
C THR A 101 -7.48 -2.24 29.11
N ILE A 102 -7.72 -1.04 28.58
CA ILE A 102 -8.60 -0.87 27.43
C ILE A 102 -8.08 -1.65 26.23
N TYR A 103 -6.78 -1.55 25.92
CA TYR A 103 -6.19 -2.29 24.80
C TYR A 103 -6.30 -3.80 24.98
N ALA A 104 -6.04 -4.32 26.18
CA ALA A 104 -6.17 -5.75 26.47
C ALA A 104 -7.61 -6.25 26.30
N VAL A 105 -8.60 -5.48 26.74
CA VAL A 105 -10.03 -5.79 26.54
C VAL A 105 -10.37 -5.76 25.05
N LEU A 106 -10.01 -4.69 24.34
CA LEU A 106 -10.29 -4.57 22.90
C LEU A 106 -9.61 -5.66 22.08
N ARG A 107 -8.39 -6.08 22.43
CA ARG A 107 -7.69 -7.19 21.78
C ARG A 107 -8.43 -8.50 21.98
N ARG A 108 -8.90 -8.78 23.19
CA ARG A 108 -9.67 -9.97 23.55
C ARG A 108 -11.01 -10.05 22.80
N LEU A 109 -11.66 -8.89 22.58
CA LEU A 109 -12.91 -8.76 21.85
C LEU A 109 -12.72 -8.67 20.30
N GLY A 110 -11.50 -8.68 19.79
CA GLY A 110 -11.25 -8.47 18.36
C GLY A 110 -11.46 -7.03 17.87
N LEU A 111 -11.64 -6.05 18.78
CA LEU A 111 -11.98 -4.66 18.47
C LEU A 111 -10.79 -3.70 18.49
N HIS A 112 -9.57 -4.21 18.63
CA HIS A 112 -8.36 -3.39 18.71
C HIS A 112 -8.03 -2.65 17.40
N ARG A 113 -8.50 -3.15 16.25
CA ARG A 113 -8.37 -2.49 14.95
C ARG A 113 -9.75 -2.16 14.39
N LEU A 114 -9.94 -0.92 13.92
CA LEU A 114 -11.20 -0.46 13.34
C LEU A 114 -11.65 -1.33 12.14
N ARG A 115 -10.73 -1.77 11.32
CA ARG A 115 -11.01 -2.60 10.14
C ARG A 115 -11.74 -3.92 10.44
N PHE A 116 -11.77 -4.37 11.71
CA PHE A 116 -12.38 -5.65 12.05
C PHE A 116 -13.90 -5.56 12.32
N PHE A 117 -14.42 -4.35 12.49
CA PHE A 117 -15.85 -4.15 12.77
C PHE A 117 -16.47 -2.96 12.01
N LEU A 118 -15.69 -2.24 11.24
CA LEU A 118 -16.22 -1.32 10.23
C LEU A 118 -16.57 -2.11 8.97
N PRO A 119 -17.61 -1.67 8.22
CA PRO A 119 -17.90 -2.28 6.94
C PRO A 119 -16.64 -2.26 6.05
N PRO A 120 -16.44 -3.30 5.25
CA PRO A 120 -15.34 -3.30 4.30
C PRO A 120 -15.43 -2.06 3.41
N ARG A 121 -14.28 -1.47 3.11
CA ARG A 121 -14.26 -0.36 2.15
C ARG A 121 -14.87 -0.86 0.85
N PRO A 122 -15.74 -0.08 0.20
CA PRO A 122 -16.30 -0.47 -1.07
C PRO A 122 -15.17 -0.90 -2.02
N HIS A 123 -15.28 -2.07 -2.61
CA HIS A 123 -14.38 -2.51 -3.66
C HIS A 123 -14.66 -1.66 -4.90
N PHE A 124 -13.78 -0.71 -5.19
CA PHE A 124 -13.84 0.01 -6.44
C PHE A 124 -13.31 -0.91 -7.54
N ARG A 125 -14.11 -1.13 -8.57
CA ARG A 125 -13.61 -1.78 -9.77
C ARG A 125 -12.49 -0.89 -10.33
N ARG A 126 -11.27 -1.40 -10.28
CA ARG A 126 -10.15 -0.80 -11.01
C ARG A 126 -10.46 -0.99 -12.48
N TYR A 127 -10.63 0.09 -13.19
CA TYR A 127 -10.70 0.02 -14.64
C TYR A 127 -9.29 0.18 -15.22
N GLU A 128 -9.04 -0.50 -16.29
CA GLU A 128 -7.85 -0.35 -17.12
C GLU A 128 -8.30 -0.42 -18.57
N ARG A 129 -7.89 0.55 -19.37
CA ARG A 129 -8.21 0.56 -20.78
C ARG A 129 -7.48 -0.57 -21.48
N PRO A 130 -8.09 -1.21 -22.49
CA PRO A 130 -7.49 -2.38 -23.13
C PRO A 130 -6.29 -2.03 -24.02
N ILE A 131 -6.25 -0.85 -24.59
CA ILE A 131 -5.27 -0.44 -25.61
C ILE A 131 -4.46 0.77 -25.10
N PRO A 132 -3.12 0.80 -25.34
CA PRO A 132 -2.30 1.99 -25.10
C PRO A 132 -2.84 3.21 -25.85
N GLY A 133 -2.93 4.34 -25.17
CA GLY A 133 -3.44 5.59 -25.77
C GLY A 133 -4.96 5.74 -25.72
N ASP A 134 -5.74 4.71 -25.40
CA ASP A 134 -7.19 4.88 -25.25
C ASP A 134 -7.53 5.96 -24.20
N LEU A 135 -6.71 6.09 -23.17
CA LEU A 135 -6.85 7.11 -22.16
C LEU A 135 -5.49 7.52 -21.60
N VAL A 136 -5.18 8.80 -21.63
CA VAL A 136 -4.02 9.39 -20.96
C VAL A 136 -4.50 10.32 -19.86
N HIS A 137 -3.99 10.12 -18.65
CA HIS A 137 -4.27 10.96 -17.49
C HIS A 137 -3.29 12.12 -17.45
N ILE A 138 -3.79 13.36 -17.43
CA ILE A 138 -2.99 14.57 -17.27
C ILE A 138 -3.27 15.19 -15.90
N ASP A 139 -2.21 15.64 -15.24
CA ASP A 139 -2.28 16.32 -13.94
C ASP A 139 -1.13 17.30 -13.80
N THR A 140 -1.23 18.20 -12.82
CA THR A 140 -0.16 19.14 -12.49
C THR A 140 0.13 19.10 -11.00
N LYS A 141 1.41 18.92 -10.64
CA LYS A 141 1.84 18.91 -9.25
C LYS A 141 2.72 20.09 -8.91
N LYS A 142 2.20 20.97 -8.04
CA LYS A 142 2.96 22.07 -7.47
C LYS A 142 3.98 21.58 -6.45
N ILE A 143 5.22 21.98 -6.58
CA ILE A 143 6.31 21.69 -5.64
C ILE A 143 7.07 22.97 -5.28
N GLY A 144 7.50 23.07 -4.02
CA GLY A 144 8.30 24.22 -3.58
C GLY A 144 9.68 24.22 -4.24
N ARG A 145 10.18 25.39 -4.62
CA ARG A 145 11.58 25.58 -5.01
C ARG A 145 12.50 25.41 -3.81
N ILE A 146 13.72 25.01 -4.07
CA ILE A 146 14.76 24.89 -3.05
C ILE A 146 15.43 26.26 -2.92
N PRO A 147 15.39 26.88 -1.74
CA PRO A 147 16.07 28.15 -1.51
C PRO A 147 17.58 28.01 -1.63
N GLU A 148 18.28 29.13 -1.85
CA GLU A 148 19.73 29.18 -1.89
C GLU A 148 20.32 28.66 -0.56
N GLY A 149 21.35 27.81 -0.63
CA GLY A 149 21.88 27.11 0.52
C GLY A 149 21.14 25.84 0.96
N GLY A 150 20.15 25.40 0.17
CA GLY A 150 19.40 24.16 0.40
C GLY A 150 18.08 24.35 1.12
N GLY A 151 17.22 23.30 1.08
CA GLY A 151 15.92 23.30 1.73
C GLY A 151 15.97 23.02 3.23
N LYS A 152 14.82 22.99 3.89
CA LYS A 152 14.67 22.76 5.35
C LYS A 152 15.49 21.60 5.90
N ARG A 153 15.77 20.58 5.10
CA ARG A 153 16.56 19.41 5.50
C ARG A 153 18.07 19.68 5.61
N PHE A 154 18.57 20.75 4.96
CA PHE A 154 19.95 21.21 5.09
C PHE A 154 20.12 22.33 6.13
N ALA A 155 19.09 23.13 6.32
CA ALA A 155 19.09 24.25 7.22
C ALA A 155 18.76 23.81 8.65
N ARG A 156 19.68 23.18 9.37
CA ARG A 156 19.55 22.98 10.82
C ARG A 156 19.31 24.35 11.48
N GLY A 157 18.04 24.65 11.81
CA GLY A 157 17.66 25.87 12.55
C GLY A 157 17.55 27.18 11.77
N ARG A 158 17.90 27.27 10.48
CA ARG A 158 17.67 28.47 9.68
C ARG A 158 16.25 28.45 9.09
N ARG A 159 15.50 29.54 9.23
CA ARG A 159 14.22 29.73 8.55
C ARG A 159 14.45 29.61 7.04
N ALA A 160 13.92 28.55 6.41
CA ALA A 160 13.90 28.47 4.96
C ALA A 160 13.19 29.71 4.42
N SER A 161 13.82 30.41 3.46
CA SER A 161 13.26 31.58 2.85
C SER A 161 11.87 31.28 2.30
N ARG A 162 10.85 32.01 2.75
CA ARG A 162 9.48 31.94 2.19
C ARG A 162 9.44 32.43 0.73
N GLN A 163 10.50 33.07 0.24
CA GLN A 163 10.62 33.68 -1.09
C GLN A 163 11.05 32.70 -2.19
N ALA A 164 11.37 31.45 -1.88
CA ALA A 164 11.85 30.50 -2.89
C ALA A 164 10.85 30.21 -4.02
N GLY A 165 9.56 30.51 -3.82
CA GLY A 165 8.51 30.29 -4.81
C GLY A 165 8.18 28.81 -5.06
N SER A 166 7.51 28.55 -6.17
CA SER A 166 7.09 27.20 -6.57
C SER A 166 7.46 26.93 -8.03
N GLU A 167 7.56 25.68 -8.38
CA GLU A 167 7.56 25.15 -9.74
C GLU A 167 6.46 24.11 -9.89
N TYR A 168 6.10 23.78 -11.11
CA TYR A 168 4.99 22.91 -11.43
C TYR A 168 5.49 21.75 -12.28
N VAL A 169 5.17 20.53 -11.89
CA VAL A 169 5.41 19.34 -12.68
C VAL A 169 4.11 18.99 -13.38
N HIS A 170 4.09 19.19 -14.69
CA HIS A 170 3.03 18.69 -15.54
C HIS A 170 3.35 17.26 -15.91
N LEU A 171 2.37 16.39 -15.90
CA LEU A 171 2.52 14.96 -16.13
C LEU A 171 1.39 14.39 -16.98
N ALA A 172 1.72 13.42 -17.79
CA ALA A 172 0.81 12.65 -18.61
C ALA A 172 1.15 11.16 -18.44
N VAL A 173 0.17 10.33 -18.07
CA VAL A 173 0.38 8.90 -17.81
C VAL A 173 -0.64 8.09 -18.61
N ASP A 174 -0.18 7.17 -19.41
CA ASP A 174 -1.07 6.24 -20.13
C ASP A 174 -1.75 5.26 -19.18
N ASP A 175 -3.06 5.10 -19.35
CA ASP A 175 -3.90 4.26 -18.49
C ASP A 175 -3.50 2.79 -18.52
N ARG A 176 -3.11 2.27 -19.67
CA ARG A 176 -2.79 0.86 -19.90
C ARG A 176 -1.37 0.51 -19.49
N THR A 177 -0.40 1.23 -20.04
CA THR A 177 1.02 0.87 -19.93
C THR A 177 1.73 1.53 -18.78
N ARG A 178 1.15 2.59 -18.21
CA ARG A 178 1.78 3.47 -17.22
C ARG A 178 2.99 4.24 -17.77
N VAL A 179 3.20 4.24 -19.09
CA VAL A 179 4.21 5.12 -19.71
C VAL A 179 3.86 6.56 -19.35
N GLU A 180 4.87 7.28 -18.87
CA GLU A 180 4.72 8.65 -18.46
C GLU A 180 5.56 9.61 -19.29
N TYR A 181 5.05 10.81 -19.46
CA TYR A 181 5.77 11.97 -19.89
C TYR A 181 5.56 13.10 -18.91
N SER A 182 6.62 13.72 -18.44
CA SER A 182 6.49 14.82 -17.51
C SER A 182 7.55 15.90 -17.70
N GLU A 183 7.16 17.13 -17.37
CA GLU A 183 8.00 18.33 -17.47
C GLU A 183 7.89 19.20 -16.24
N ARG A 184 8.96 19.94 -15.96
CA ARG A 184 8.97 20.99 -14.94
C ARG A 184 8.76 22.32 -15.62
N LEU A 185 7.68 23.01 -15.31
CA LEU A 185 7.33 24.32 -15.89
C LEU A 185 7.22 25.38 -14.80
N ALA A 186 7.20 26.63 -15.23
CA ALA A 186 7.17 27.78 -14.32
C ALA A 186 5.78 27.99 -13.71
N SER A 187 4.72 27.60 -14.41
CA SER A 187 3.34 27.83 -13.96
C SER A 187 2.40 26.70 -14.37
N GLU A 188 1.17 26.75 -13.87
CA GLU A 188 0.05 25.91 -14.24
C GLU A 188 -0.97 26.68 -15.12
N ARG A 189 -0.51 27.76 -15.79
CA ARG A 189 -1.35 28.57 -16.66
C ARG A 189 -1.79 27.79 -17.91
N VAL A 190 -2.86 28.26 -18.52
CA VAL A 190 -3.45 27.65 -19.74
C VAL A 190 -2.40 27.46 -20.84
N SER A 191 -1.53 28.46 -21.06
CA SER A 191 -0.46 28.40 -22.05
C SER A 191 0.52 27.27 -21.81
N ASP A 192 0.97 27.11 -20.52
CA ASP A 192 1.92 26.07 -20.14
C ASP A 192 1.26 24.69 -20.23
N ALA A 193 0.00 24.57 -19.78
CA ALA A 193 -0.77 23.33 -19.87
C ALA A 193 -1.00 22.90 -21.33
N ALA A 194 -1.35 23.85 -22.21
CA ALA A 194 -1.55 23.59 -23.64
C ALA A 194 -0.24 23.15 -24.33
N ALA A 195 0.85 23.91 -24.12
CA ALA A 195 2.16 23.60 -24.70
C ALA A 195 2.69 22.24 -24.20
N PHE A 196 2.55 21.95 -22.89
CA PHE A 196 2.86 20.64 -22.31
C PHE A 196 2.07 19.53 -23.00
N THR A 197 0.74 19.71 -23.13
CA THR A 197 -0.14 18.70 -23.72
C THR A 197 0.24 18.40 -25.16
N ALA A 198 0.54 19.42 -25.97
CA ALA A 198 1.02 19.22 -27.34
C ALA A 198 2.30 18.36 -27.38
N ARG A 199 3.27 18.64 -26.52
CA ARG A 199 4.51 17.84 -26.45
C ARG A 199 4.26 16.43 -25.90
N ALA A 200 3.36 16.27 -24.92
CA ALA A 200 2.98 14.95 -24.42
C ALA A 200 2.33 14.09 -25.50
N LEU A 201 1.39 14.63 -26.26
CA LEU A 201 0.76 13.93 -27.39
C LEU A 201 1.79 13.53 -28.45
N ARG A 202 2.73 14.41 -28.75
CA ARG A 202 3.84 14.11 -29.66
C ARG A 202 4.74 12.99 -29.11
N PHE A 203 5.11 13.04 -27.84
CA PHE A 203 5.88 11.99 -27.19
C PHE A 203 5.21 10.62 -27.31
N PHE A 204 3.91 10.51 -27.05
CA PHE A 204 3.18 9.26 -27.20
C PHE A 204 3.16 8.80 -28.67
N LEU A 205 2.95 9.71 -29.61
CA LEU A 205 2.95 9.39 -31.04
C LEU A 205 4.34 8.87 -31.49
N ASP A 206 5.43 9.48 -31.05
CA ASP A 206 6.80 9.06 -31.33
C ASP A 206 7.12 7.64 -30.79
N HIS A 207 6.37 7.20 -29.79
CA HIS A 207 6.43 5.84 -29.24
C HIS A 207 5.37 4.89 -29.84
N GLY A 208 4.71 5.28 -30.95
CA GLY A 208 3.71 4.47 -31.65
C GLY A 208 2.34 4.42 -30.94
N VAL A 209 2.08 5.33 -29.99
CA VAL A 209 0.83 5.41 -29.25
C VAL A 209 0.00 6.58 -29.74
N ARG A 210 -1.12 6.31 -30.41
CA ARG A 210 -2.10 7.34 -30.77
C ARG A 210 -3.07 7.55 -29.60
N VAL A 211 -3.03 8.73 -29.01
CA VAL A 211 -3.92 9.08 -27.89
C VAL A 211 -5.32 9.37 -28.42
N ARG A 212 -6.34 8.74 -27.83
CA ARG A 212 -7.76 8.94 -28.17
C ARG A 212 -8.46 9.88 -27.19
N GLN A 213 -8.21 9.68 -25.90
CA GLN A 213 -8.83 10.44 -24.81
C GLN A 213 -7.78 10.97 -23.86
N VAL A 214 -7.99 12.19 -23.37
CA VAL A 214 -7.21 12.80 -22.28
C VAL A 214 -8.14 13.06 -21.12
N MET A 215 -7.81 12.54 -19.95
CA MET A 215 -8.53 12.79 -18.71
C MET A 215 -7.78 13.81 -17.84
N THR A 216 -8.51 14.82 -17.37
CA THR A 216 -7.98 15.82 -16.42
C THR A 216 -8.91 15.98 -15.23
N ASP A 217 -8.42 16.61 -14.18
CA ASP A 217 -9.28 17.19 -13.16
C ASP A 217 -10.04 18.42 -13.71
N ASN A 218 -10.85 19.05 -12.84
CA ASN A 218 -11.64 20.23 -13.18
C ASN A 218 -10.86 21.55 -12.96
N HIS A 219 -9.53 21.52 -12.99
CA HIS A 219 -8.74 22.74 -12.85
C HIS A 219 -9.01 23.70 -13.99
N PHE A 220 -9.03 25.01 -13.70
CA PHE A 220 -9.36 26.07 -14.64
C PHE A 220 -8.58 25.99 -15.96
N SER A 221 -7.30 25.64 -15.91
CA SER A 221 -6.44 25.54 -17.10
C SER A 221 -6.91 24.50 -18.11
N TYR A 222 -7.56 23.45 -17.64
CA TYR A 222 -8.13 22.38 -18.47
C TYR A 222 -9.59 22.62 -18.81
N ASP A 223 -10.39 23.04 -17.84
CA ASP A 223 -11.85 23.22 -18.01
C ASP A 223 -12.19 24.42 -18.90
N LYS A 224 -11.59 25.57 -18.65
CA LYS A 224 -11.86 26.84 -19.33
C LYS A 224 -10.79 27.24 -20.37
N GLY A 225 -9.68 26.53 -20.41
CA GLY A 225 -8.52 26.88 -21.23
C GLY A 225 -8.76 26.68 -22.74
N ALA A 226 -9.05 27.75 -23.49
CA ALA A 226 -9.26 27.67 -24.93
C ALA A 226 -8.05 27.07 -25.68
N ALA A 227 -6.83 27.48 -25.33
CA ALA A 227 -5.61 26.96 -25.96
C ALA A 227 -5.43 25.45 -25.68
N PHE A 228 -5.73 24.97 -24.48
CA PHE A 228 -5.70 23.54 -24.17
C PHE A 228 -6.71 22.75 -25.02
N LYS A 229 -7.95 23.25 -25.13
CA LYS A 229 -8.98 22.61 -25.95
C LYS A 229 -8.62 22.61 -27.45
N ALA A 230 -8.01 23.70 -27.94
CA ALA A 230 -7.55 23.78 -29.31
C ALA A 230 -6.47 22.73 -29.63
N VAL A 231 -5.54 22.49 -28.71
CA VAL A 231 -4.52 21.43 -28.86
C VAL A 231 -5.17 20.04 -28.97
N LEU A 232 -6.14 19.74 -28.12
CA LEU A 232 -6.84 18.45 -28.18
C LEU A 232 -7.64 18.30 -29.47
N ALA A 233 -8.37 19.35 -29.86
CA ALA A 233 -9.16 19.36 -31.13
C ALA A 233 -8.29 19.17 -32.36
N SER A 234 -7.16 19.87 -32.45
CA SER A 234 -6.22 19.72 -33.58
C SER A 234 -5.59 18.33 -33.67
N ALA A 235 -5.47 17.64 -32.55
CA ALA A 235 -4.97 16.26 -32.50
C ALA A 235 -6.08 15.20 -32.64
N GLY A 236 -7.35 15.59 -32.72
CA GLY A 236 -8.49 14.66 -32.74
C GLY A 236 -8.65 13.87 -31.43
N VAL A 237 -8.29 14.49 -30.27
CA VAL A 237 -8.32 13.86 -28.95
C VAL A 237 -9.53 14.35 -28.16
N GLU A 238 -10.27 13.41 -27.62
CA GLU A 238 -11.43 13.71 -26.75
C GLU A 238 -10.98 14.12 -25.36
N HIS A 239 -11.61 15.16 -24.82
CA HIS A 239 -11.38 15.60 -23.43
C HIS A 239 -12.40 14.98 -22.48
N VAL A 240 -11.93 14.16 -21.56
CA VAL A 240 -12.74 13.54 -20.49
C VAL A 240 -12.43 14.26 -19.18
N ARG A 241 -13.45 14.80 -18.54
CA ARG A 241 -13.32 15.43 -17.22
C ARG A 241 -13.79 14.46 -16.13
N ILE A 242 -13.08 14.45 -15.01
CA ILE A 242 -13.54 13.68 -13.86
C ILE A 242 -14.84 14.31 -13.31
N PRO A 243 -15.82 13.49 -12.88
CA PRO A 243 -17.00 14.03 -12.22
C PRO A 243 -16.60 14.79 -10.94
N PRO A 244 -17.35 15.85 -10.57
CA PRO A 244 -17.10 16.59 -9.34
C PRO A 244 -17.00 15.64 -8.13
N TYR A 245 -16.12 15.94 -7.19
CA TYR A 245 -15.90 15.17 -5.95
C TYR A 245 -15.50 13.70 -6.13
N THR A 246 -15.01 13.32 -7.30
CA THR A 246 -14.56 11.94 -7.59
C THR A 246 -13.09 11.86 -8.01
N PRO A 247 -12.12 12.29 -7.19
CA PRO A 247 -10.70 12.33 -7.55
C PRO A 247 -10.13 10.96 -7.95
N ARG A 248 -10.76 9.89 -7.51
CA ARG A 248 -10.36 8.50 -7.81
C ARG A 248 -10.33 8.14 -9.30
N TRP A 249 -11.03 8.88 -10.14
CA TRP A 249 -11.00 8.69 -11.59
C TRP A 249 -9.61 9.02 -12.16
N ASN A 250 -8.90 9.97 -11.57
CA ASN A 250 -7.51 10.30 -11.95
C ASN A 250 -6.46 9.49 -11.14
N GLY A 251 -6.85 8.34 -10.63
CA GLY A 251 -6.02 7.54 -9.70
C GLY A 251 -4.65 7.13 -10.25
N LYS A 252 -4.48 7.04 -11.60
CA LYS A 252 -3.18 6.72 -12.20
C LYS A 252 -2.21 7.90 -12.16
N ALA A 253 -2.71 9.12 -12.44
CA ALA A 253 -1.93 10.33 -12.25
C ALA A 253 -1.59 10.54 -10.77
N GLU A 254 -2.56 10.37 -9.85
CA GLU A 254 -2.30 10.46 -8.40
C GLU A 254 -1.25 9.44 -7.93
N ALA A 255 -1.33 8.19 -8.40
CA ALA A 255 -0.35 7.15 -8.09
C ALA A 255 1.05 7.53 -8.60
N PHE A 256 1.14 8.07 -9.82
CA PHE A 256 2.41 8.57 -10.37
C PHE A 256 2.94 9.75 -9.56
N VAL A 257 2.11 10.73 -9.21
CA VAL A 257 2.48 11.84 -8.31
C VAL A 257 3.06 11.30 -7.00
N GLY A 258 2.45 10.29 -6.41
CA GLY A 258 2.97 9.64 -5.20
C GLY A 258 4.36 9.03 -5.39
N ILE A 259 4.64 8.42 -6.54
CA ILE A 259 5.95 7.87 -6.90
C ILE A 259 6.96 9.00 -7.14
N LEU A 260 6.59 10.00 -7.93
CA LEU A 260 7.38 11.19 -8.23
C LEU A 260 7.86 11.90 -6.96
N LEU A 261 6.96 12.09 -5.99
CA LEU A 261 7.31 12.73 -4.73
C LEU A 261 8.28 11.88 -3.91
N ARG A 262 8.07 10.57 -3.82
CA ARG A 262 8.90 9.67 -3.01
C ARG A 262 10.24 9.34 -3.67
N GLU A 263 10.25 9.09 -4.98
CA GLU A 263 11.43 8.58 -5.67
C GLU A 263 12.28 9.68 -6.34
N TRP A 264 11.73 10.90 -6.44
CA TRP A 264 12.46 12.05 -6.98
C TRP A 264 12.36 13.29 -6.08
N ALA A 265 11.21 13.98 -6.02
CA ALA A 265 11.15 15.35 -5.46
C ALA A 265 11.65 15.45 -4.01
N TYR A 266 11.38 14.41 -3.20
CA TYR A 266 11.75 14.31 -1.78
C TYR A 266 12.53 13.04 -1.44
N ALA A 267 13.04 12.32 -2.43
CA ALA A 267 13.82 11.09 -2.24
C ALA A 267 15.07 11.32 -1.39
N ARG A 268 15.71 12.47 -1.59
CA ARG A 268 16.89 12.92 -0.85
C ARG A 268 16.87 14.44 -0.68
N PRO A 269 17.62 15.00 0.25
CA PRO A 269 17.88 16.44 0.27
C PRO A 269 18.65 16.86 -0.99
N TYR A 270 18.15 17.87 -1.70
CA TYR A 270 18.87 18.49 -2.83
C TYR A 270 19.44 19.82 -2.40
N THR A 271 20.67 20.10 -2.82
CA THR A 271 21.37 21.35 -2.50
C THR A 271 20.85 22.55 -3.28
N SER A 272 20.23 22.30 -4.46
CA SER A 272 19.72 23.36 -5.33
C SER A 272 18.61 22.85 -6.25
N ASN A 273 17.86 23.79 -6.86
CA ASN A 273 16.87 23.46 -7.91
C ASN A 273 17.54 22.84 -9.14
N ARG A 274 18.77 23.24 -9.48
CA ARG A 274 19.53 22.66 -10.59
C ARG A 274 19.85 21.18 -10.33
N ALA A 275 20.33 20.85 -9.12
CA ALA A 275 20.59 19.45 -8.74
C ALA A 275 19.32 18.61 -8.81
N ARG A 276 18.17 19.15 -8.34
CA ARG A 276 16.87 18.46 -8.46
C ARG A 276 16.42 18.33 -9.92
N ALA A 277 16.70 19.31 -10.77
CA ALA A 277 16.40 19.26 -12.20
C ALA A 277 17.16 18.14 -12.93
N ILE A 278 18.45 18.01 -12.68
CA ILE A 278 19.27 16.93 -13.25
C ILE A 278 18.71 15.57 -12.81
N ALA A 279 18.38 15.43 -11.53
CA ALA A 279 17.80 14.21 -11.00
C ALA A 279 16.41 13.89 -11.62
N PHE A 280 15.67 14.88 -12.10
CA PHE A 280 14.37 14.67 -12.76
C PHE A 280 14.49 13.90 -14.07
N ALA A 281 15.43 14.27 -14.93
CA ALA A 281 15.67 13.54 -16.18
C ALA A 281 16.06 12.08 -15.93
N HIS A 282 16.88 11.82 -14.90
CA HIS A 282 17.20 10.45 -14.50
C HIS A 282 15.98 9.70 -13.94
N PHE A 283 15.12 10.37 -13.18
CA PHE A 283 13.90 9.78 -12.65
C PHE A 283 12.96 9.34 -13.78
N ASN A 284 12.66 10.20 -14.76
CA ASN A 284 11.76 9.87 -15.88
C ASN A 284 12.29 8.66 -16.68
N ARG A 285 13.60 8.67 -17.00
CA ARG A 285 14.21 7.52 -17.67
C ARG A 285 14.13 6.24 -16.84
N LYS A 286 14.44 6.32 -15.54
CA LYS A 286 14.32 5.18 -14.61
C LYS A 286 12.89 4.68 -14.53
N TYR A 287 11.92 5.57 -14.42
CA TYR A 287 10.51 5.20 -14.29
C TYR A 287 10.03 4.41 -15.51
N ASN A 288 10.23 4.93 -16.72
CA ASN A 288 9.75 4.31 -17.93
C ASN A 288 10.51 3.01 -18.30
N TYR A 289 11.83 2.97 -18.09
CA TYR A 289 12.66 1.91 -18.64
C TYR A 289 13.22 0.91 -17.63
N ARG A 290 13.23 1.23 -16.34
CA ARG A 290 13.87 0.38 -15.32
C ARG A 290 12.99 0.06 -14.12
N ARG A 291 12.02 0.92 -13.80
CA ARG A 291 11.14 0.71 -12.67
C ARG A 291 10.13 -0.39 -12.97
N ARG A 292 10.19 -1.48 -12.24
CA ARG A 292 9.20 -2.56 -12.31
C ARG A 292 7.94 -2.20 -11.54
N HIS A 293 6.77 -2.52 -12.09
CA HIS A 293 5.47 -2.25 -11.50
C HIS A 293 4.74 -3.55 -11.17
N GLY A 294 4.26 -3.70 -9.94
CA GLY A 294 3.46 -4.86 -9.53
C GLY A 294 2.18 -5.00 -10.33
N GLU A 295 1.52 -3.89 -10.64
CA GLU A 295 0.29 -3.84 -11.46
C GLU A 295 0.53 -4.27 -12.93
N LEU A 296 1.77 -4.21 -13.41
CA LEU A 296 2.16 -4.65 -14.75
C LEU A 296 2.82 -6.05 -14.73
N GLY A 297 2.60 -6.83 -13.68
CA GLY A 297 3.20 -8.16 -13.55
C GLY A 297 4.74 -8.13 -13.46
N GLY A 298 5.32 -7.06 -12.96
CA GLY A 298 6.77 -6.88 -12.84
C GLY A 298 7.44 -6.32 -14.09
N LEU A 299 6.69 -5.96 -15.12
CA LEU A 299 7.22 -5.25 -16.29
C LEU A 299 7.48 -3.78 -15.97
N THR A 300 8.36 -3.15 -16.75
CA THR A 300 8.47 -1.70 -16.81
C THR A 300 7.39 -1.13 -17.72
N PRO A 301 7.03 0.18 -17.62
CA PRO A 301 6.07 0.80 -18.52
C PRO A 301 6.41 0.58 -20.00
N MET A 302 7.67 0.78 -20.40
CA MET A 302 8.09 0.58 -21.78
C MET A 302 8.07 -0.89 -22.21
N GLN A 303 8.42 -1.83 -21.34
CA GLN A 303 8.27 -3.26 -21.66
C GLN A 303 6.80 -3.64 -21.87
N ARG A 304 5.90 -3.07 -21.06
CA ARG A 304 4.46 -3.26 -21.25
C ARG A 304 3.98 -2.68 -22.58
N LEU A 305 4.41 -1.46 -22.92
CA LEU A 305 4.08 -0.84 -24.19
C LEU A 305 4.53 -1.70 -25.38
N LEU A 306 5.77 -2.15 -25.38
CA LEU A 306 6.31 -3.00 -26.46
C LEU A 306 5.54 -4.33 -26.58
N ALA A 307 5.16 -4.94 -25.48
CA ALA A 307 4.38 -6.17 -25.47
C ALA A 307 2.98 -5.95 -26.08
N ASP A 308 2.30 -4.86 -25.71
CA ASP A 308 0.96 -4.55 -26.21
C ASP A 308 1.00 -4.14 -27.70
N VAL A 309 1.99 -3.36 -28.17
CA VAL A 309 2.15 -2.98 -29.58
C VAL A 309 2.46 -4.18 -30.47
N ASN A 310 3.29 -5.11 -30.00
CA ASN A 310 3.61 -6.33 -30.74
C ASN A 310 2.39 -7.25 -30.87
N ASN A 311 1.57 -7.35 -29.81
CA ASN A 311 0.33 -8.15 -29.86
C ASN A 311 -0.70 -7.58 -30.83
N VAL A 312 -0.79 -6.26 -30.96
CA VAL A 312 -1.69 -5.61 -31.94
C VAL A 312 -1.23 -5.86 -33.38
N ARG A 313 0.07 -5.84 -33.67
CA ARG A 313 0.61 -6.16 -34.98
C ARG A 313 0.43 -7.63 -35.40
N GLY A 314 0.45 -8.55 -34.44
CA GLY A 314 0.26 -9.98 -34.71
C GLY A 314 -1.20 -10.38 -34.99
N GLN A 315 -2.17 -9.50 -34.78
CA GLN A 315 -3.60 -9.77 -35.06
C GLN A 315 -4.01 -9.32 -36.49
N TYR A 316 -3.13 -8.68 -37.22
CA TYR A 316 -3.38 -8.18 -38.59
C TYR A 316 -2.42 -8.78 -39.65
N SER A 317 -1.73 -9.87 -39.32
CA SER A 317 -0.90 -10.64 -40.24
C SER A 317 -1.52 -11.99 -40.59
#